data_dd568d565fd045ce4e3fbe35b0750fe9
#
_entry.id   dd568d565fd045ce4e3fbe35b0750fe9
#
_cell.length_a   1.000
_cell.length_b   1.000
_cell.length_c   1.000
_cell.angle_alpha   90.00
_cell.angle_beta   90.00
_cell.angle_gamma   90.00
#
_symmetry.space_group_name_H-M   'P 1'
#
loop_
_entity.id
_entity.type
_entity.pdbx_description
1 polymer ?
#
loop_
_entity_poly.entity_id
_entity_poly.type
_entity_poly.pdbx_seq_one_letter_code
_entity_poly.pdbx_strand_id
1 'polypeptide(L)'
;EIGSGLVGSEMCIRDSFRGVVLLLASYAFLIQLSRKLSFFIVYTTISVFLIGLWLSAAQKRSEARIKAGADRKTEKKANTHRRRAILWLGILSQGGVLFFLKFYDCVASHLNLWTASEVLPVKNLILPLGISFYTLEAISYLVDVYYRKIEAERNIGRMALFLSFFPIIMEGPICRYGELARPLWEGKQLTYRNLTFGAQRLLWGLFKKWIIADRLSPLV
;
A
#
# COMPACT_ATOMS: atom_id res chain seq x y z
N GLU A 1 28.22 33.07 -4.17
CA GLU A 1 27.67 32.00 -3.30
C GLU A 1 26.16 32.07 -3.06
N ILE A 2 25.41 32.96 -3.69
CA ILE A 2 23.94 33.11 -3.51
C ILE A 2 23.13 32.25 -4.49
N GLY A 3 23.75 31.66 -5.50
CA GLY A 3 23.06 30.89 -6.55
C GLY A 3 22.68 29.44 -6.20
N SER A 4 23.33 28.78 -5.23
CA SER A 4 23.12 27.37 -4.93
C SER A 4 21.88 27.12 -4.07
N GLY A 5 21.45 28.03 -3.26
CA GLY A 5 20.27 27.91 -2.41
C GLY A 5 18.94 28.02 -3.17
N LEU A 6 18.86 28.90 -4.17
CA LEU A 6 17.66 29.10 -4.99
C LEU A 6 17.38 27.90 -5.93
N VAL A 7 18.42 27.36 -6.55
CA VAL A 7 18.30 26.18 -7.44
C VAL A 7 17.81 24.95 -6.66
N GLY A 8 18.27 24.77 -5.41
CA GLY A 8 17.80 23.68 -4.55
C GLY A 8 16.33 23.82 -4.13
N SER A 9 15.86 25.03 -3.85
CA SER A 9 14.47 25.29 -3.45
C SER A 9 13.48 25.11 -4.61
N GLU A 10 13.81 25.58 -5.80
CA GLU A 10 12.97 25.41 -7.00
C GLU A 10 12.86 23.93 -7.42
N MET A 11 13.93 23.17 -7.27
CA MET A 11 13.93 21.73 -7.54
C MET A 11 13.01 20.98 -6.57
N CYS A 12 13.05 21.30 -5.26
CA CYS A 12 12.17 20.71 -4.25
C CYS A 12 10.68 21.06 -4.47
N ILE A 13 10.35 22.29 -4.89
CA ILE A 13 8.97 22.71 -5.17
C ILE A 13 8.43 21.95 -6.37
N ARG A 14 9.21 21.81 -7.43
CA ARG A 14 8.82 21.09 -8.66
C ARG A 14 8.59 19.60 -8.40
N ASP A 15 9.40 18.98 -7.55
CA ASP A 15 9.27 17.56 -7.22
C ASP A 15 8.02 17.31 -6.34
N SER A 16 7.73 18.17 -5.38
CA SER A 16 6.49 18.10 -4.60
C SER A 16 5.24 18.29 -5.45
N PHE A 17 5.28 19.22 -6.42
CA PHE A 17 4.17 19.47 -7.34
C PHE A 17 3.88 18.25 -8.21
N ARG A 18 4.90 17.56 -8.70
CA ARG A 18 4.76 16.31 -9.47
C ARG A 18 4.05 15.22 -8.67
N GLY A 19 4.44 15.00 -7.41
CA GLY A 19 3.79 14.02 -6.53
C GLY A 19 2.31 14.34 -6.32
N VAL A 20 1.98 15.61 -6.13
CA VAL A 20 0.59 16.07 -5.96
C VAL A 20 -0.22 15.86 -7.24
N VAL A 21 0.32 16.18 -8.40
CA VAL A 21 -0.36 15.96 -9.70
C VAL A 21 -0.64 14.48 -9.92
N LEU A 22 0.33 13.60 -9.65
CA LEU A 22 0.14 12.16 -9.76
C LEU A 22 -0.90 11.63 -8.77
N LEU A 23 -0.92 12.16 -7.55
CA LEU A 23 -1.91 11.83 -6.54
C LEU A 23 -3.32 12.21 -7.01
N LEU A 24 -3.49 13.44 -7.46
CA LEU A 24 -4.79 13.92 -7.97
C LEU A 24 -5.25 13.12 -9.18
N ALA A 25 -4.36 12.83 -10.13
CA ALA A 25 -4.67 12.02 -11.30
C ALA A 25 -5.09 10.59 -10.90
N SER A 26 -4.38 9.96 -9.93
CA SER A 26 -4.71 8.63 -9.42
C SER A 26 -6.08 8.62 -8.75
N TYR A 27 -6.38 9.57 -7.88
CA TYR A 27 -7.70 9.65 -7.24
C TYR A 27 -8.81 10.00 -8.23
N ALA A 28 -8.57 10.89 -9.19
CA ALA A 28 -9.54 11.19 -10.25
C ALA A 28 -9.89 9.92 -11.06
N PHE A 29 -8.88 9.14 -11.45
CA PHE A 29 -9.07 7.84 -12.11
C PHE A 29 -9.90 6.88 -11.26
N LEU A 30 -9.57 6.74 -9.96
CA LEU A 30 -10.27 5.83 -9.05
C LEU A 30 -11.72 6.23 -8.81
N ILE A 31 -12.03 7.52 -8.70
CA ILE A 31 -13.38 8.04 -8.53
C ILE A 31 -14.22 7.77 -9.78
N GLN A 32 -13.64 7.92 -10.97
CA GLN A 32 -14.32 7.59 -12.23
C GLN A 32 -14.58 6.08 -12.35
N LEU A 33 -13.63 5.25 -11.90
CA LEU A 33 -13.76 3.81 -11.94
C LEU A 33 -14.83 3.30 -10.96
N SER A 34 -14.76 3.73 -9.71
CA SER A 34 -15.75 3.39 -8.67
C SER A 34 -15.62 4.28 -7.44
N ARG A 35 -16.70 4.96 -7.07
CA ARG A 35 -16.74 5.74 -5.81
C ARG A 35 -16.53 4.86 -4.57
N LYS A 36 -17.02 3.61 -4.59
CA LYS A 36 -16.83 2.66 -3.48
C LYS A 36 -15.36 2.30 -3.29
N LEU A 37 -14.63 2.07 -4.39
CA LEU A 37 -13.20 1.80 -4.37
C LEU A 37 -12.42 2.95 -3.70
N SER A 38 -12.72 4.19 -4.08
CA SER A 38 -12.06 5.37 -3.52
C SER A 38 -12.23 5.48 -2.01
N PHE A 39 -13.42 5.15 -1.48
CA PHE A 39 -13.66 5.12 -0.03
C PHE A 39 -12.77 4.09 0.69
N PHE A 40 -12.69 2.87 0.17
CA PHE A 40 -11.86 1.82 0.78
C PHE A 40 -10.37 2.15 0.74
N ILE A 41 -9.87 2.76 -0.35
CA ILE A 41 -8.48 3.19 -0.44
C ILE A 41 -8.16 4.30 0.56
N VAL A 42 -9.04 5.27 0.73
CA VAL A 42 -8.88 6.32 1.74
C VAL A 42 -8.84 5.72 3.14
N TYR A 43 -9.77 4.81 3.47
CA TYR A 43 -9.76 4.06 4.73
C TYR A 43 -8.45 3.30 4.94
N THR A 44 -7.99 2.54 3.94
CA THR A 44 -6.73 1.79 3.99
C THR A 44 -5.55 2.72 4.19
N THR A 45 -5.49 3.82 3.46
CA THR A 45 -4.41 4.82 3.57
C THR A 45 -4.31 5.38 4.99
N ILE A 46 -5.44 5.84 5.55
CA ILE A 46 -5.47 6.44 6.89
C ILE A 46 -5.12 5.41 7.96
N SER A 47 -5.73 4.22 7.90
CA SER A 47 -5.50 3.18 8.91
C SER A 47 -4.06 2.67 8.90
N VAL A 48 -3.49 2.41 7.72
CA VAL A 48 -2.11 1.92 7.57
C VAL A 48 -1.10 3.00 7.96
N PHE A 49 -1.36 4.26 7.62
CA PHE A 49 -0.53 5.39 8.04
C PHE A 49 -0.48 5.53 9.56
N LEU A 50 -1.65 5.51 10.23
CA LEU A 50 -1.74 5.62 11.69
C LEU A 50 -1.06 4.43 12.40
N ILE A 51 -1.30 3.20 11.91
CA ILE A 51 -0.69 1.99 12.47
C ILE A 51 0.84 2.01 12.28
N GLY A 52 1.32 2.44 11.12
CA GLY A 52 2.74 2.61 10.85
C GLY A 52 3.40 3.62 11.80
N LEU A 53 2.76 4.77 12.03
CA LEU A 53 3.23 5.75 13.01
C LEU A 53 3.21 5.18 14.44
N TRP A 54 2.18 4.43 14.79
CA TRP A 54 2.07 3.80 16.11
C TRP A 54 3.16 2.76 16.34
N LEU A 55 3.49 1.92 15.34
CA LEU A 55 4.62 1.00 15.37
C LEU A 55 5.96 1.73 15.60
N SER A 56 6.17 2.83 14.91
CA SER A 56 7.38 3.67 15.05
C SER A 56 7.42 4.35 16.43
N ALA A 57 6.32 4.89 16.90
CA ALA A 57 6.23 5.52 18.21
C ALA A 57 6.48 4.53 19.35
N ALA A 58 5.93 3.32 19.27
CA ALA A 58 6.20 2.26 20.24
C ALA A 58 7.69 1.91 20.32
N GLN A 59 8.36 1.88 19.16
CA GLN A 59 9.80 1.65 19.09
C GLN A 59 10.60 2.77 19.75
N LYS A 60 10.32 4.02 19.39
CA LYS A 60 11.02 5.19 19.95
C LYS A 60 10.84 5.31 21.46
N ARG A 61 9.61 5.02 21.96
CA ARG A 61 9.33 5.01 23.41
C ARG A 61 10.15 3.94 24.15
N SER A 62 10.28 2.74 23.58
CA SER A 62 11.11 1.69 24.17
C SER A 62 12.59 2.06 24.19
N GLU A 63 13.12 2.64 23.13
CA GLU A 63 14.50 3.11 23.06
C GLU A 63 14.77 4.23 24.07
N ALA A 64 13.83 5.16 24.24
CA ALA A 64 13.94 6.22 25.24
C ALA A 64 13.95 5.66 26.67
N ARG A 65 13.11 4.66 27.00
CA ARG A 65 13.10 3.99 28.31
C ARG A 65 14.42 3.24 28.60
N ILE A 66 14.98 2.57 27.60
CA ILE A 66 16.29 1.89 27.73
C ILE A 66 17.40 2.92 28.02
N LYS A 67 17.37 4.08 27.34
CA LYS A 67 18.31 5.19 27.59
C LYS A 67 18.13 5.81 28.99
N ALA A 68 16.91 5.77 29.52
CA ALA A 68 16.58 6.27 30.88
C ALA A 68 16.90 5.26 32.00
N GLY A 69 17.56 4.13 31.69
CA GLY A 69 18.02 3.15 32.70
C GLY A 69 17.10 1.95 32.92
N ALA A 70 16.06 1.75 32.08
CA ALA A 70 15.24 0.55 32.18
C ALA A 70 16.01 -0.71 31.74
N ASP A 71 15.71 -1.86 32.34
CA ASP A 71 16.34 -3.13 31.97
C ASP A 71 16.10 -3.45 30.50
N ARG A 72 17.22 -3.54 29.76
CA ARG A 72 17.24 -3.71 28.31
C ARG A 72 16.55 -5.00 27.84
N LYS A 73 16.66 -6.10 28.60
CA LYS A 73 16.09 -7.40 28.20
C LYS A 73 14.57 -7.38 28.36
N THR A 74 14.09 -6.92 29.49
CA THR A 74 12.66 -6.85 29.84
C THR A 74 11.93 -5.87 28.92
N GLU A 75 12.51 -4.67 28.70
CA GLU A 75 11.88 -3.66 27.84
C GLU A 75 11.84 -4.09 26.37
N LYS A 76 12.90 -4.74 25.86
CA LYS A 76 12.89 -5.30 24.50
C LYS A 76 11.80 -6.36 24.32
N LYS A 77 11.64 -7.28 25.27
CA LYS A 77 10.60 -8.32 25.23
C LYS A 77 9.19 -7.70 25.24
N ALA A 78 8.93 -6.77 26.16
CA ALA A 78 7.66 -6.06 26.24
C ALA A 78 7.34 -5.26 24.97
N ASN A 79 8.35 -4.57 24.41
CA ASN A 79 8.17 -3.83 23.16
C ASN A 79 7.88 -4.75 21.97
N THR A 80 8.53 -5.91 21.90
CA THR A 80 8.28 -6.90 20.84
C THR A 80 6.83 -7.40 20.90
N HIS A 81 6.31 -7.74 22.09
CA HIS A 81 4.92 -8.14 22.25
C HIS A 81 3.94 -7.02 21.84
N ARG A 82 4.19 -5.78 22.31
CA ARG A 82 3.36 -4.61 21.95
C ARG A 82 3.36 -4.38 20.43
N ARG A 83 4.52 -4.36 19.80
CA ARG A 83 4.64 -4.16 18.34
C ARG A 83 3.99 -5.28 17.55
N ARG A 84 4.11 -6.52 18.02
CA ARG A 84 3.42 -7.68 17.42
C ARG A 84 1.90 -7.51 17.50
N ALA A 85 1.36 -7.08 18.64
CA ALA A 85 -0.07 -6.82 18.78
C ALA A 85 -0.55 -5.71 17.84
N ILE A 86 0.20 -4.60 17.70
CA ILE A 86 -0.11 -3.51 16.78
C ILE A 86 -0.08 -4.01 15.32
N LEU A 87 0.92 -4.82 14.96
CA LEU A 87 1.01 -5.42 13.62
C LEU A 87 -0.20 -6.31 13.32
N TRP A 88 -0.57 -7.20 14.25
CA TRP A 88 -1.73 -8.07 14.08
C TRP A 88 -3.03 -7.28 13.96
N LEU A 89 -3.19 -6.22 14.74
CA LEU A 89 -4.33 -5.30 14.62
C LEU A 89 -4.38 -4.68 13.21
N GLY A 90 -3.24 -4.28 12.66
CA GLY A 90 -3.15 -3.78 11.29
C GLY A 90 -3.51 -4.84 10.24
N ILE A 91 -2.95 -6.03 10.36
CA ILE A 91 -3.23 -7.14 9.44
C ILE A 91 -4.70 -7.55 9.50
N LEU A 92 -5.27 -7.67 10.71
CA LEU A 92 -6.68 -8.02 10.89
C LEU A 92 -7.62 -6.92 10.40
N SER A 93 -7.26 -5.65 10.59
CA SER A 93 -8.03 -4.51 10.06
C SER A 93 -8.11 -4.54 8.53
N GLN A 94 -6.98 -4.73 7.84
CA GLN A 94 -6.94 -4.76 6.38
C GLN A 94 -7.47 -6.09 5.82
N GLY A 95 -6.99 -7.21 6.34
CA GLY A 95 -7.41 -8.54 5.92
C GLY A 95 -8.87 -8.84 6.27
N GLY A 96 -9.36 -8.34 7.41
CA GLY A 96 -10.75 -8.48 7.83
C GLY A 96 -11.73 -7.78 6.87
N VAL A 97 -11.41 -6.55 6.45
CA VAL A 97 -12.21 -5.83 5.44
C VAL A 97 -12.22 -6.60 4.11
N LEU A 98 -11.05 -7.07 3.66
CA LEU A 98 -10.94 -7.87 2.44
C LEU A 98 -11.73 -9.17 2.55
N PHE A 99 -11.57 -9.89 3.66
CA PHE A 99 -12.28 -11.16 3.92
C PHE A 99 -13.79 -10.93 3.94
N PHE A 100 -14.24 -9.93 4.67
CA PHE A 100 -15.67 -9.60 4.74
C PHE A 100 -16.25 -9.29 3.37
N LEU A 101 -15.61 -8.42 2.59
CA LEU A 101 -16.11 -8.05 1.26
C LEU A 101 -16.09 -9.23 0.28
N LYS A 102 -15.07 -10.08 0.35
CA LYS A 102 -14.90 -11.18 -0.60
C LYS A 102 -15.76 -12.40 -0.28
N PHE A 103 -15.95 -12.69 0.99
CA PHE A 103 -16.59 -13.95 1.43
C PHE A 103 -17.98 -13.76 2.03
N TYR A 104 -18.45 -12.51 2.24
CA TYR A 104 -19.75 -12.25 2.84
C TYR A 104 -20.89 -12.96 2.12
N ASP A 105 -21.00 -12.77 0.81
CA ASP A 105 -22.10 -13.36 0.02
C ASP A 105 -22.01 -14.89 -0.03
N CYS A 106 -20.79 -15.44 -0.05
CA CYS A 106 -20.57 -16.88 0.02
C CYS A 106 -21.00 -17.45 1.39
N VAL A 107 -20.62 -16.79 2.48
CA VAL A 107 -21.01 -17.21 3.83
C VAL A 107 -22.51 -17.04 4.05
N ALA A 108 -23.09 -15.92 3.59
CA ALA A 108 -24.52 -15.66 3.70
C ALA A 108 -25.35 -16.72 2.95
N SER A 109 -24.98 -17.06 1.72
CA SER A 109 -25.67 -18.10 0.95
C SER A 109 -25.56 -19.49 1.57
N HIS A 110 -24.40 -19.89 2.09
CA HIS A 110 -24.23 -21.16 2.76
C HIS A 110 -25.02 -21.23 4.09
N LEU A 111 -25.00 -20.15 4.88
CA LEU A 111 -25.77 -20.08 6.13
C LEU A 111 -27.29 -20.20 5.86
N ASN A 112 -27.79 -19.48 4.86
CA ASN A 112 -29.20 -19.53 4.48
C ASN A 112 -29.61 -20.93 4.01
N LEU A 113 -28.74 -21.63 3.28
CA LEU A 113 -28.96 -23.04 2.88
C LEU A 113 -29.01 -23.97 4.09
N TRP A 114 -28.15 -23.78 5.07
CA TRP A 114 -28.08 -24.62 6.29
C TRP A 114 -29.26 -24.41 7.24
N THR A 115 -29.74 -23.17 7.35
CA THR A 115 -30.84 -22.83 8.27
C THR A 115 -32.23 -22.91 7.62
N ALA A 116 -32.28 -23.19 6.31
CA ALA A 116 -33.51 -23.16 5.49
C ALA A 116 -34.35 -21.87 5.69
N SER A 117 -33.71 -20.78 6.06
CA SER A 117 -34.31 -19.47 6.30
C SER A 117 -33.36 -18.34 5.86
N GLU A 118 -33.92 -17.21 5.42
CA GLU A 118 -33.14 -16.02 5.07
C GLU A 118 -32.60 -15.30 6.31
N VAL A 119 -31.59 -15.89 6.97
CA VAL A 119 -30.95 -15.30 8.18
C VAL A 119 -30.08 -14.09 7.81
N LEU A 120 -29.41 -14.13 6.65
CA LEU A 120 -28.54 -13.06 6.16
C LEU A 120 -28.91 -12.67 4.75
N PRO A 121 -29.18 -11.36 4.48
CA PRO A 121 -29.47 -10.92 3.12
C PRO A 121 -28.23 -11.03 2.25
N VAL A 122 -28.32 -11.72 1.12
CA VAL A 122 -27.27 -11.73 0.08
C VAL A 122 -27.27 -10.38 -0.59
N LYS A 123 -26.22 -9.59 -0.36
CA LYS A 123 -26.13 -8.19 -0.81
C LYS A 123 -25.50 -8.02 -2.19
N ASN A 124 -25.03 -9.11 -2.83
CA ASN A 124 -24.26 -9.06 -4.07
C ASN A 124 -23.20 -7.94 -4.03
N LEU A 125 -22.35 -8.02 -3.01
CA LEU A 125 -21.31 -7.02 -2.77
C LEU A 125 -20.36 -7.02 -3.98
N ILE A 126 -20.47 -5.97 -4.79
CA ILE A 126 -19.52 -5.77 -5.89
C ILE A 126 -18.15 -5.55 -5.30
N LEU A 127 -17.27 -6.53 -5.46
CA LEU A 127 -15.90 -6.45 -5.00
C LEU A 127 -15.20 -5.30 -5.72
N PRO A 128 -14.67 -4.29 -5.01
CA PRO A 128 -13.91 -3.22 -5.65
C PRO A 128 -12.70 -3.80 -6.37
N LEU A 129 -12.53 -3.44 -7.64
CA LEU A 129 -11.37 -3.84 -8.44
C LEU A 129 -10.07 -3.46 -7.72
N GLY A 130 -9.10 -4.38 -7.67
CA GLY A 130 -7.80 -4.12 -7.06
C GLY A 130 -7.74 -4.19 -5.52
N ILE A 131 -8.87 -4.40 -4.80
CA ILE A 131 -8.87 -4.42 -3.32
C ILE A 131 -7.86 -5.40 -2.74
N SER A 132 -7.69 -6.57 -3.34
CA SER A 132 -6.72 -7.56 -2.90
C SER A 132 -5.28 -7.08 -3.04
N PHE A 133 -4.96 -6.40 -4.14
CA PHE A 133 -3.60 -5.93 -4.43
C PHE A 133 -3.17 -4.82 -3.47
N TYR A 134 -3.94 -3.75 -3.33
CA TYR A 134 -3.56 -2.67 -2.42
C TYR A 134 -3.64 -3.07 -0.94
N THR A 135 -4.50 -4.05 -0.58
CA THR A 135 -4.52 -4.60 0.78
C THR A 135 -3.23 -5.37 1.09
N LEU A 136 -2.75 -6.20 0.16
CA LEU A 136 -1.48 -6.91 0.32
C LEU A 136 -0.28 -5.94 0.33
N GLU A 137 -0.34 -4.89 -0.48
CA GLU A 137 0.67 -3.83 -0.51
C GLU A 137 0.72 -3.06 0.82
N ALA A 138 -0.44 -2.74 1.38
CA ALA A 138 -0.59 -2.14 2.70
C ALA A 138 -0.04 -3.03 3.83
N ILE A 139 -0.34 -4.32 3.81
CA ILE A 139 0.18 -5.30 4.77
C ILE A 139 1.71 -5.42 4.62
N SER A 140 2.23 -5.48 3.39
CA SER A 140 3.67 -5.51 3.13
C SER A 140 4.39 -4.32 3.75
N TYR A 141 3.83 -3.11 3.63
CA TYR A 141 4.37 -1.92 4.27
C TYR A 141 4.42 -2.04 5.80
N LEU A 142 3.33 -2.48 6.45
CA LEU A 142 3.28 -2.65 7.90
C LEU A 142 4.32 -3.68 8.39
N VAL A 143 4.49 -4.77 7.64
CA VAL A 143 5.49 -5.80 7.91
C VAL A 143 6.90 -5.24 7.78
N ASP A 144 7.20 -4.46 6.74
CA ASP A 144 8.52 -3.86 6.54
C ASP A 144 8.84 -2.82 7.63
N VAL A 145 7.88 -2.03 8.10
CA VAL A 145 8.03 -1.14 9.26
C VAL A 145 8.25 -1.94 10.55
N TYR A 146 7.51 -3.05 10.75
CA TYR A 146 7.71 -3.92 11.91
C TYR A 146 9.11 -4.52 11.96
N TYR A 147 9.63 -5.03 10.85
CA TYR A 147 11.00 -5.56 10.75
C TYR A 147 12.08 -4.48 10.66
N ARG A 148 11.72 -3.20 10.70
CA ARG A 148 12.63 -2.04 10.60
C ARG A 148 13.43 -1.99 9.30
N LYS A 149 12.90 -2.55 8.23
CA LYS A 149 13.51 -2.42 6.90
C LYS A 149 13.34 -1.01 6.35
N ILE A 150 12.23 -0.37 6.72
CA ILE A 150 11.89 1.01 6.39
C ILE A 150 11.44 1.76 7.64
N GLU A 151 11.64 3.06 7.65
CA GLU A 151 11.03 3.95 8.65
C GLU A 151 9.55 4.19 8.30
N ALA A 152 8.72 4.39 9.34
CA ALA A 152 7.33 4.75 9.10
C ALA A 152 7.25 6.11 8.41
N GLU A 153 6.48 6.17 7.32
CA GLU A 153 6.27 7.39 6.55
C GLU A 153 5.50 8.43 7.39
N ARG A 154 5.93 9.67 7.29
CA ARG A 154 5.30 10.79 8.00
C ARG A 154 4.45 11.67 7.09
N ASN A 155 4.57 11.50 5.79
CA ASN A 155 3.79 12.24 4.81
C ASN A 155 2.65 11.38 4.30
N ILE A 156 1.42 11.74 4.70
CA ILE A 156 0.22 11.00 4.28
C ILE A 156 0.01 11.05 2.76
N GLY A 157 0.44 12.13 2.09
CA GLY A 157 0.35 12.24 0.63
C GLY A 157 1.22 11.22 -0.10
N ARG A 158 2.43 10.93 0.41
CA ARG A 158 3.30 9.88 -0.14
C ARG A 158 2.69 8.50 0.05
N MET A 159 2.11 8.25 1.22
CA MET A 159 1.41 6.98 1.49
C MET A 159 0.18 6.83 0.61
N ALA A 160 -0.61 7.89 0.47
CA ALA A 160 -1.78 7.92 -0.38
C ALA A 160 -1.43 7.65 -1.84
N LEU A 161 -0.39 8.31 -2.37
CA LEU A 161 0.07 8.09 -3.73
C LEU A 161 0.56 6.66 -3.95
N PHE A 162 1.30 6.10 -3.00
CA PHE A 162 1.80 4.71 -3.08
C PHE A 162 0.65 3.71 -3.22
N LEU A 163 -0.37 3.80 -2.36
CA LEU A 163 -1.50 2.87 -2.35
C LEU A 163 -2.51 3.11 -3.47
N SER A 164 -2.62 4.35 -3.99
CA SER A 164 -3.60 4.72 -5.01
C SER A 164 -3.05 4.76 -6.43
N PHE A 165 -1.77 4.46 -6.62
CA PHE A 165 -1.12 4.63 -7.92
C PHE A 165 -1.79 3.82 -9.02
N PHE A 166 -2.51 4.51 -9.90
CA PHE A 166 -3.44 3.93 -10.87
C PHE A 166 -2.86 2.85 -11.79
N PRO A 167 -1.58 2.90 -12.25
CA PRO A 167 -1.04 1.86 -13.11
C PRO A 167 -0.84 0.51 -12.41
N ILE A 168 -0.75 0.49 -11.08
CA ILE A 168 -0.43 -0.71 -10.29
C ILE A 168 -1.68 -1.27 -9.62
N ILE A 169 -2.64 -0.42 -9.26
CA ILE A 169 -3.77 -0.78 -8.40
C ILE A 169 -4.69 -1.86 -8.99
N MET A 170 -4.78 -1.96 -10.31
CA MET A 170 -5.70 -2.91 -10.96
C MET A 170 -5.14 -4.32 -11.04
N GLU A 171 -3.96 -4.49 -11.62
CA GLU A 171 -3.32 -5.79 -11.87
C GLU A 171 -1.80 -5.69 -11.82
N GLY A 172 -1.28 -4.67 -11.16
CA GLY A 172 0.17 -4.47 -11.06
C GLY A 172 0.85 -5.46 -10.13
N PRO A 173 2.17 -5.60 -10.22
CA PRO A 173 2.94 -6.35 -9.25
C PRO A 173 2.81 -5.71 -7.87
N ILE A 174 2.79 -6.52 -6.80
CA ILE A 174 2.85 -6.02 -5.43
C ILE A 174 4.22 -5.38 -5.22
N CYS A 175 4.24 -4.06 -5.15
CA CYS A 175 5.46 -3.29 -4.98
C CYS A 175 5.77 -3.04 -3.51
N ARG A 176 7.05 -3.01 -3.17
CA ARG A 176 7.47 -2.64 -1.82
C ARG A 176 7.57 -1.12 -1.69
N TYR A 177 7.09 -0.61 -0.54
CA TYR A 177 7.12 0.83 -0.25
C TYR A 177 8.52 1.44 -0.41
N GLY A 178 9.55 0.79 0.11
CA GLY A 178 10.93 1.29 0.05
C GLY A 178 11.49 1.44 -1.37
N GLU A 179 10.98 0.67 -2.32
CA GLU A 179 11.44 0.68 -3.72
C GLU A 179 10.68 1.69 -4.58
N LEU A 180 9.35 1.81 -4.36
CA LEU A 180 8.47 2.58 -5.23
C LEU A 180 8.17 3.99 -4.73
N ALA A 181 7.96 4.19 -3.42
CA ALA A 181 7.41 5.43 -2.89
C ALA A 181 8.31 6.66 -3.14
N ARG A 182 9.62 6.52 -2.95
CA ARG A 182 10.57 7.62 -3.21
C ARG A 182 10.64 8.01 -4.68
N PRO A 183 10.94 7.09 -5.62
CA PRO A 183 10.97 7.43 -7.04
C PRO A 183 9.65 7.97 -7.58
N LEU A 184 8.53 7.53 -7.01
CA LEU A 184 7.21 7.97 -7.43
C LEU A 184 6.93 9.43 -7.04
N TRP A 185 7.32 9.82 -5.81
CA TRP A 185 7.12 11.17 -5.31
C TRP A 185 8.16 12.17 -5.82
N GLU A 186 9.44 11.81 -5.72
CA GLU A 186 10.55 12.69 -6.09
C GLU A 186 10.81 12.71 -7.60
N GLY A 187 10.45 11.60 -8.28
CA GLY A 187 10.73 11.41 -9.70
C GLY A 187 12.21 11.12 -9.97
N LYS A 188 12.48 10.60 -11.13
CA LYS A 188 13.83 10.49 -11.69
C LYS A 188 13.92 11.31 -12.97
N GLN A 189 15.07 11.88 -13.24
CA GLN A 189 15.31 12.57 -14.49
C GLN A 189 15.14 11.61 -15.66
N LEU A 190 14.44 12.06 -16.70
CA LEU A 190 14.30 11.34 -17.96
C LEU A 190 15.64 11.40 -18.70
N THR A 191 16.45 10.36 -18.52
CA THR A 191 17.68 10.18 -19.28
C THR A 191 17.38 9.20 -20.40
N TYR A 192 17.98 9.40 -21.58
CA TYR A 192 17.84 8.50 -22.74
C TYR A 192 18.07 7.04 -22.35
N ARG A 193 19.08 6.77 -21.52
CA ARG A 193 19.39 5.43 -21.00
C ARG A 193 18.20 4.84 -20.20
N ASN A 194 17.60 5.63 -19.30
CA ASN A 194 16.46 5.17 -18.48
C ASN A 194 15.22 4.89 -19.34
N LEU A 195 14.99 5.72 -20.35
CA LEU A 195 13.90 5.55 -21.31
C LEU A 195 14.08 4.27 -22.12
N THR A 196 15.27 4.04 -22.67
CA THR A 196 15.58 2.86 -23.48
C THR A 196 15.43 1.57 -22.66
N PHE A 197 16.00 1.50 -21.44
CA PHE A 197 15.84 0.33 -20.58
C PHE A 197 14.40 0.13 -20.12
N GLY A 198 13.65 1.20 -19.87
CA GLY A 198 12.22 1.11 -19.55
C GLY A 198 11.41 0.54 -20.71
N ALA A 199 11.64 1.06 -21.92
CA ALA A 199 11.00 0.56 -23.14
C ALA A 199 11.32 -0.91 -23.42
N GLN A 200 12.60 -1.30 -23.30
CA GLN A 200 13.00 -2.71 -23.45
C GLN A 200 12.30 -3.64 -22.47
N ARG A 201 12.19 -3.26 -21.19
CA ARG A 201 11.48 -4.05 -20.19
C ARG A 201 10.00 -4.17 -20.49
N LEU A 202 9.38 -3.09 -20.94
CA LEU A 202 7.97 -3.06 -21.33
C LEU A 202 7.72 -3.99 -22.53
N LEU A 203 8.51 -3.86 -23.58
CA LEU A 203 8.42 -4.71 -24.76
C LEU A 203 8.66 -6.19 -24.42
N TRP A 204 9.61 -6.48 -23.54
CA TRP A 204 9.88 -7.84 -23.08
C TRP A 204 8.70 -8.40 -22.25
N GLY A 205 8.05 -7.56 -21.45
CA GLY A 205 6.82 -7.93 -20.72
C GLY A 205 5.66 -8.26 -21.66
N LEU A 206 5.42 -7.40 -22.67
CA LEU A 206 4.40 -7.61 -23.70
C LEU A 206 4.68 -8.89 -24.52
N PHE A 207 5.92 -9.12 -24.89
CA PHE A 207 6.33 -10.35 -25.58
C PHE A 207 5.97 -11.60 -24.76
N LYS A 208 6.34 -11.62 -23.48
CA LYS A 208 5.99 -12.74 -22.59
C LYS A 208 4.48 -12.94 -22.46
N LYS A 209 3.72 -11.86 -22.34
CA LYS A 209 2.27 -11.94 -22.26
C LYS A 209 1.67 -12.50 -23.54
N TRP A 210 1.88 -11.86 -24.67
CA TRP A 210 1.22 -12.19 -25.93
C TRP A 210 1.69 -13.49 -26.57
N ILE A 211 2.98 -13.79 -26.50
CA ILE A 211 3.56 -14.96 -27.19
C ILE A 211 3.60 -16.18 -26.27
N ILE A 212 3.83 -16.02 -24.97
CA ILE A 212 3.93 -17.15 -24.06
C ILE A 212 2.62 -17.36 -23.31
N ALA A 213 2.16 -16.39 -22.51
CA ALA A 213 1.03 -16.59 -21.60
C ALA A 213 -0.30 -16.79 -22.35
N ASP A 214 -0.60 -15.94 -23.34
CA ASP A 214 -1.87 -16.03 -24.08
C ASP A 214 -1.94 -17.29 -24.98
N ARG A 215 -0.80 -17.83 -25.38
CA ARG A 215 -0.74 -19.09 -26.14
C ARG A 215 -0.84 -20.33 -25.26
N LEU A 216 -0.37 -20.26 -24.01
CA LEU A 216 -0.46 -21.37 -23.07
C LEU A 216 -1.79 -21.41 -22.34
N SER A 217 -2.49 -20.29 -22.19
CA SER A 217 -3.76 -20.18 -21.46
C SER A 217 -4.84 -21.18 -21.92
N PRO A 218 -5.03 -21.49 -23.23
CA PRO A 218 -6.00 -22.48 -23.66
C PRO A 218 -5.56 -23.93 -23.41
N LEU A 219 -4.32 -24.16 -22.98
CA LEU A 219 -3.77 -25.51 -22.69
C LEU A 219 -3.84 -25.89 -21.20
N VAL A 220 -4.23 -24.94 -20.34
CA VAL A 220 -4.38 -25.09 -18.90
C VAL A 220 -5.84 -24.97 -18.51
#